data_0debae4d7469d7d9167ae7178ca5d4f4
#
_entry.id   0debae4d7469d7d9167ae7178ca5d4f4
#
_cell.length_a   1.000
_cell.length_b   1.000
_cell.length_c   1.000
_cell.angle_alpha   90.00
_cell.angle_beta   90.00
_cell.angle_gamma   90.00
#
_symmetry.space_group_name_H-M   'P 1'
#
loop_
_entity.id
_entity.type
_entity.pdbx_description
1 polymer ?
#
loop_
_entity_poly.entity_id
_entity_poly.type
_entity_poly.pdbx_seq_one_letter_code
_entity_poly.pdbx_strand_id
1 'polypeptide(L)'
;AGADPGRLLIVEVSEKFPRTYGLSHEQNHAIHIDEIDVLIHADSEPIAVPPAEISTEDRAIAEHCTQFIPDGATLQTGIGSLPLAIAQHLAEGSGGDYGIHTEMFNDGLMQLHEAGKIANSKGLYDGVSVCTFAIGSRDLYDWMHENRKLAFLPVELVNDPHEIAKNHDL
;
A
#
# COMPACT_ATOMS: atom_id res chain seq x y z
N ALA A 1 1.80 -10.69 -20.48
CA ALA A 1 1.55 -12.14 -20.65
C ALA A 1 0.87 -12.42 -21.98
N GLY A 2 -0.05 -11.60 -22.46
CA GLY A 2 -0.84 -11.83 -23.67
C GLY A 2 -0.10 -11.76 -25.02
N ALA A 3 1.19 -11.44 -25.07
CA ALA A 3 1.93 -11.29 -26.33
C ALA A 3 2.68 -12.56 -26.77
N ASP A 4 2.72 -13.62 -25.97
CA ASP A 4 3.41 -14.89 -26.29
C ASP A 4 2.39 -15.98 -26.62
N PRO A 5 2.28 -16.41 -27.89
CA PRO A 5 1.26 -17.39 -28.33
C PRO A 5 1.40 -18.77 -27.68
N GLY A 6 2.46 -19.01 -26.90
CA GLY A 6 2.66 -20.25 -26.14
C GLY A 6 2.23 -20.18 -24.68
N ARG A 7 1.68 -19.03 -24.21
CA ARG A 7 1.28 -18.82 -22.81
C ARG A 7 -0.23 -18.65 -22.69
N LEU A 8 -0.77 -19.20 -21.61
CA LEU A 8 -2.16 -19.01 -21.21
C LEU A 8 -2.22 -18.01 -20.05
N LEU A 9 -3.14 -17.06 -20.12
CA LEU A 9 -3.52 -16.19 -19.02
C LEU A 9 -4.75 -16.77 -18.34
N ILE A 10 -4.54 -17.36 -17.17
CA ILE A 10 -5.61 -17.91 -16.33
C ILE A 10 -5.85 -16.92 -15.19
N VAL A 11 -7.07 -16.45 -15.05
CA VAL A 11 -7.46 -15.47 -14.02
C VAL A 11 -8.52 -16.10 -13.12
N GLU A 12 -8.24 -16.10 -11.82
CA GLU A 12 -9.20 -16.44 -10.77
C GLU A 12 -9.83 -15.15 -10.23
N VAL A 13 -11.14 -15.10 -10.14
CA VAL A 13 -11.89 -14.00 -9.57
C VAL A 13 -12.73 -14.46 -8.39
N SER A 14 -12.76 -13.67 -7.34
CA SER A 14 -13.57 -13.91 -6.15
C SER A 14 -14.17 -12.58 -5.65
N GLU A 15 -15.43 -12.61 -5.25
CA GLU A 15 -16.11 -11.45 -4.65
C GLU A 15 -15.56 -11.10 -3.25
N LYS A 16 -14.76 -12.00 -2.67
CA LYS A 16 -14.16 -11.81 -1.34
C LYS A 16 -12.85 -11.03 -1.36
N PHE A 17 -12.28 -10.78 -2.56
CA PHE A 17 -11.11 -9.91 -2.70
C PHE A 17 -11.52 -8.44 -2.77
N PRO A 18 -10.77 -7.52 -2.18
CA PRO A 18 -11.04 -6.10 -2.28
C PRO A 18 -10.93 -5.63 -3.73
N ARG A 19 -11.86 -4.80 -4.15
CA ARG A 19 -11.75 -4.07 -5.41
C ARG A 19 -10.81 -2.89 -5.21
N THR A 20 -9.68 -2.89 -5.91
CA THR A 20 -8.65 -1.85 -5.86
C THR A 20 -8.62 -1.02 -7.13
N TYR A 21 -7.89 0.09 -7.12
CA TYR A 21 -7.79 1.03 -8.23
C TYR A 21 -6.33 1.39 -8.53
N GLY A 22 -6.04 1.70 -9.82
CA GLY A 22 -4.85 2.42 -10.23
C GLY A 22 -5.13 3.92 -10.40
N LEU A 23 -4.16 4.69 -10.87
CA LEU A 23 -4.30 6.14 -11.09
C LEU A 23 -5.03 6.48 -12.38
N SER A 24 -4.72 5.76 -13.46
CA SER A 24 -5.26 6.02 -14.79
C SER A 24 -5.33 4.74 -15.63
N HIS A 25 -5.96 4.82 -16.79
CA HIS A 25 -5.99 3.72 -17.75
C HIS A 25 -4.60 3.33 -18.30
N GLU A 26 -3.65 4.26 -18.30
CA GLU A 26 -2.28 4.02 -18.78
C GLU A 26 -1.39 3.34 -17.73
N GLN A 27 -1.72 3.52 -16.44
CA GLN A 27 -1.05 2.87 -15.30
C GLN A 27 -1.93 1.76 -14.77
N ASN A 28 -2.23 0.82 -15.62
CA ASN A 28 -3.35 -0.07 -15.47
C ASN A 28 -2.97 -1.31 -14.65
N HIS A 29 -3.58 -1.48 -13.49
CA HIS A 29 -3.59 -2.74 -12.74
C HIS A 29 -4.77 -3.64 -13.16
N ALA A 30 -5.53 -3.25 -14.17
CA ALA A 30 -6.67 -4.00 -14.69
C ALA A 30 -6.29 -4.73 -15.99
N ILE A 31 -6.85 -5.90 -16.18
CA ILE A 31 -6.72 -6.71 -17.38
C ILE A 31 -8.07 -6.71 -18.07
N HIS A 32 -8.09 -6.45 -19.39
CA HIS A 32 -9.33 -6.51 -20.15
C HIS A 32 -9.79 -7.96 -20.30
N ILE A 33 -11.11 -8.19 -20.28
CA ILE A 33 -11.66 -9.54 -20.33
C ILE A 33 -11.25 -10.31 -21.60
N ASP A 34 -11.05 -9.62 -22.71
CA ASP A 34 -10.64 -10.21 -23.99
C ASP A 34 -9.18 -10.67 -23.99
N GLU A 35 -8.38 -10.29 -22.99
CA GLU A 35 -6.99 -10.74 -22.82
C GLU A 35 -6.87 -12.01 -21.96
N ILE A 36 -7.99 -12.49 -21.41
CA ILE A 36 -8.05 -13.63 -20.50
C ILE A 36 -8.40 -14.89 -21.30
N ASP A 37 -7.50 -15.89 -21.27
CA ASP A 37 -7.75 -17.17 -21.93
C ASP A 37 -8.70 -18.07 -21.11
N VAL A 38 -8.56 -18.05 -19.79
CA VAL A 38 -9.38 -18.85 -18.86
C VAL A 38 -9.78 -18.00 -17.64
N LEU A 39 -11.07 -17.88 -17.40
CA LEU A 39 -11.62 -17.20 -16.22
C LEU A 39 -12.22 -18.25 -15.26
N ILE A 40 -11.77 -18.25 -14.02
CA ILE A 40 -12.24 -19.14 -12.95
C ILE A 40 -12.95 -18.32 -11.89
N HIS A 41 -14.19 -18.67 -11.58
CA HIS A 41 -14.88 -18.13 -10.40
C HIS A 41 -14.56 -18.97 -9.18
N ALA A 42 -14.08 -18.31 -8.14
CA ALA A 42 -13.68 -18.95 -6.88
C ALA A 42 -14.39 -18.30 -5.70
N ASP A 43 -14.39 -19.02 -4.59
CA ASP A 43 -14.90 -18.55 -3.28
C ASP A 43 -13.73 -18.36 -2.29
N SER A 44 -12.51 -18.17 -2.82
CA SER A 44 -11.30 -17.94 -2.05
C SER A 44 -11.30 -16.55 -1.43
N GLU A 45 -10.69 -16.46 -0.25
CA GLU A 45 -10.47 -15.20 0.46
C GLU A 45 -8.98 -14.82 0.39
N PRO A 46 -8.64 -13.53 0.46
CA PRO A 46 -7.24 -13.14 0.62
C PRO A 46 -6.70 -13.68 1.95
N ILE A 47 -5.44 -14.13 1.92
CA ILE A 47 -4.77 -14.60 3.13
C ILE A 47 -4.52 -13.41 4.05
N ALA A 48 -5.22 -13.36 5.17
CA ALA A 48 -5.00 -12.33 6.19
C ALA A 48 -3.83 -12.74 7.10
N VAL A 49 -2.97 -11.77 7.36
CA VAL A 49 -1.86 -11.89 8.31
C VAL A 49 -2.18 -11.00 9.51
N PRO A 50 -2.29 -11.56 10.72
CA PRO A 50 -2.56 -10.75 11.91
C PRO A 50 -1.40 -9.77 12.14
N PRO A 51 -1.68 -8.57 12.68
CA PRO A 51 -0.64 -7.62 13.06
C PRO A 51 0.38 -8.26 14.01
N ALA A 52 1.65 -7.92 13.84
CA ALA A 52 2.72 -8.39 14.71
C ALA A 52 2.55 -7.84 16.14
N GLU A 53 2.90 -8.64 17.14
CA GLU A 53 2.97 -8.16 18.51
C GLU A 53 4.13 -7.17 18.69
N ILE A 54 3.84 -6.01 19.23
CA ILE A 54 4.82 -4.94 19.46
C ILE A 54 5.41 -5.09 20.84
N SER A 55 6.72 -5.30 20.92
CA SER A 55 7.45 -5.39 22.18
C SER A 55 7.68 -4.01 22.82
N THR A 56 8.19 -4.00 24.04
CA THR A 56 8.61 -2.77 24.74
C THR A 56 9.79 -2.13 24.03
N GLU A 57 10.69 -2.93 23.48
CA GLU A 57 11.87 -2.51 22.72
C GLU A 57 11.43 -1.86 21.41
N ASP A 58 10.49 -2.45 20.68
CA ASP A 58 9.93 -1.87 19.44
C ASP A 58 9.33 -0.48 19.70
N ARG A 59 8.61 -0.30 20.79
CA ARG A 59 8.04 1.00 21.19
C ARG A 59 9.13 2.03 21.47
N ALA A 60 10.16 1.64 22.20
CA ALA A 60 11.28 2.53 22.52
C ALA A 60 12.05 2.94 21.26
N ILE A 61 12.27 2.00 20.35
CA ILE A 61 12.91 2.29 19.06
C ILE A 61 12.00 3.21 18.21
N ALA A 62 10.69 2.94 18.16
CA ALA A 62 9.75 3.77 17.43
C ALA A 62 9.74 5.21 17.92
N GLU A 63 9.74 5.44 19.26
CA GLU A 63 9.83 6.77 19.87
C GLU A 63 11.09 7.52 19.43
N HIS A 64 12.23 6.82 19.33
CA HIS A 64 13.47 7.42 18.86
C HIS A 64 13.44 7.70 17.35
N CYS A 65 12.93 6.77 16.53
CA CYS A 65 12.86 6.92 15.08
C CYS A 65 11.95 8.08 14.65
N THR A 66 10.81 8.24 15.29
CA THR A 66 9.82 9.24 14.90
C THR A 66 10.28 10.68 15.09
N GLN A 67 11.30 10.92 15.93
CA GLN A 67 11.94 12.24 16.08
C GLN A 67 12.63 12.73 14.79
N PHE A 68 12.96 11.81 13.88
CA PHE A 68 13.61 12.10 12.60
C PHE A 68 12.62 12.15 11.42
N ILE A 69 11.33 11.96 11.67
CA ILE A 69 10.28 11.99 10.65
C ILE A 69 9.52 13.31 10.77
N PRO A 70 9.84 14.29 9.92
CA PRO A 70 9.15 15.58 9.97
C PRO A 70 7.72 15.49 9.43
N ASP A 71 6.90 16.49 9.75
CA ASP A 71 5.59 16.67 9.12
C ASP A 71 5.77 16.79 7.60
N GLY A 72 4.86 16.19 6.85
CA GLY A 72 4.92 16.18 5.39
C GLY A 72 5.86 15.13 4.78
N ALA A 73 6.64 14.39 5.59
CA ALA A 73 7.51 13.33 5.05
C ALA A 73 6.72 12.30 4.24
N THR A 74 7.33 11.81 3.17
CA THR A 74 6.79 10.68 2.41
C THR A 74 7.32 9.37 3.01
N LEU A 75 6.42 8.46 3.30
CA LEU A 75 6.71 7.24 4.04
C LEU A 75 6.78 6.02 3.12
N GLN A 76 7.78 5.19 3.35
CA GLN A 76 7.86 3.82 2.91
C GLN A 76 8.01 2.92 4.14
N THR A 77 7.27 1.81 4.21
CA THR A 77 7.36 0.88 5.32
C THR A 77 7.50 -0.56 4.86
N GLY A 78 8.12 -1.38 5.70
CA GLY A 78 8.17 -2.82 5.54
C GLY A 78 7.14 -3.54 6.43
N ILE A 79 7.36 -4.85 6.62
CA ILE A 79 6.55 -5.69 7.51
C ILE A 79 7.27 -5.91 8.84
N GLY A 80 6.50 -6.21 9.89
CA GLY A 80 7.01 -6.58 11.21
C GLY A 80 6.51 -5.67 12.32
N SER A 81 6.94 -5.98 13.54
CA SER A 81 6.52 -5.25 14.75
C SER A 81 7.05 -3.81 14.78
N LEU A 82 8.28 -3.60 14.36
CA LEU A 82 8.91 -2.26 14.42
C LEU A 82 8.28 -1.26 13.44
N PRO A 83 8.07 -1.56 12.13
CA PRO A 83 7.33 -0.67 11.23
C PRO A 83 5.91 -0.36 11.74
N LEU A 84 5.22 -1.34 12.30
CA LEU A 84 3.91 -1.14 12.90
C LEU A 84 3.98 -0.22 14.12
N ALA A 85 4.97 -0.41 15.01
CA ALA A 85 5.18 0.45 16.18
C ALA A 85 5.46 1.91 15.78
N ILE A 86 6.28 2.13 14.75
CA ILE A 86 6.55 3.47 14.21
C ILE A 86 5.26 4.10 13.69
N ALA A 87 4.49 3.39 12.88
CA ALA A 87 3.23 3.90 12.35
C ALA A 87 2.23 4.25 13.46
N GLN A 88 2.10 3.41 14.49
CA GLN A 88 1.25 3.69 15.65
C GLN A 88 1.72 4.93 16.41
N HIS A 89 3.02 5.07 16.64
CA HIS A 89 3.56 6.25 17.34
C HIS A 89 3.31 7.53 16.54
N LEU A 90 3.46 7.51 15.20
CA LEU A 90 3.10 8.63 14.33
C LEU A 90 1.60 8.93 14.34
N ALA A 91 0.74 7.89 14.39
CA ALA A 91 -0.71 8.06 14.44
C ALA A 91 -1.18 8.73 15.74
N GLU A 92 -0.54 8.42 16.87
CA GLU A 92 -0.82 8.98 18.20
C GLU A 92 -0.17 10.35 18.41
N GLY A 93 0.91 10.65 17.69
CA GLY A 93 1.68 11.89 17.81
C GLY A 93 0.93 13.13 17.31
N SER A 94 1.51 14.31 17.53
CA SER A 94 0.97 15.59 17.07
C SER A 94 1.28 15.90 15.61
N GLY A 95 2.28 15.26 15.02
CA GLY A 95 2.67 15.43 13.62
C GLY A 95 1.65 14.89 12.62
N GLY A 96 1.89 15.13 11.32
CA GLY A 96 0.99 14.69 10.27
C GLY A 96 1.38 15.17 8.88
N ASP A 97 0.37 15.28 8.01
CA ASP A 97 0.49 15.67 6.60
C ASP A 97 1.38 14.74 5.77
N TYR A 98 1.59 13.49 6.24
CA TYR A 98 2.47 12.54 5.57
C TYR A 98 1.99 12.15 4.18
N GLY A 99 2.95 11.81 3.31
CA GLY A 99 2.72 11.10 2.06
C GLY A 99 3.00 9.61 2.21
N ILE A 100 2.46 8.79 1.32
CA ILE A 100 2.79 7.36 1.23
C ILE A 100 3.19 7.02 -0.20
N HIS A 101 4.43 6.52 -0.35
CA HIS A 101 4.97 5.92 -1.56
C HIS A 101 5.74 4.67 -1.14
N THR A 102 5.13 3.52 -1.24
CA THR A 102 5.66 2.28 -0.67
C THR A 102 5.45 1.10 -1.62
N GLU A 103 6.36 0.15 -1.65
CA GLU A 103 6.13 -1.11 -2.36
C GLU A 103 4.93 -1.84 -1.77
N MET A 104 4.96 -2.05 -0.45
CA MET A 104 3.94 -2.79 0.28
C MET A 104 3.12 -1.87 1.18
N PHE A 105 1.80 -1.94 1.04
CA PHE A 105 0.87 -1.29 1.95
C PHE A 105 0.45 -2.26 3.07
N ASN A 106 0.33 -1.77 4.31
CA ASN A 106 0.07 -2.58 5.49
C ASN A 106 -0.86 -1.90 6.50
N ASP A 107 -1.21 -2.62 7.58
CA ASP A 107 -2.09 -2.13 8.65
C ASP A 107 -1.60 -0.83 9.30
N GLY A 108 -0.29 -0.66 9.47
CA GLY A 108 0.26 0.56 10.06
C GLY A 108 -0.03 1.80 9.19
N LEU A 109 0.10 1.68 7.89
CA LEU A 109 -0.22 2.75 6.95
C LEU A 109 -1.72 3.03 6.86
N MET A 110 -2.56 1.99 6.97
CA MET A 110 -4.01 2.14 7.10
C MET A 110 -4.36 2.95 8.36
N GLN A 111 -3.76 2.62 9.51
CA GLN A 111 -3.98 3.34 10.79
C GLN A 111 -3.61 4.83 10.68
N LEU A 112 -2.55 5.19 9.95
CA LEU A 112 -2.22 6.59 9.68
C LEU A 112 -3.31 7.32 8.87
N HIS A 113 -3.93 6.64 7.90
CA HIS A 113 -5.07 7.20 7.17
C HIS A 113 -6.29 7.40 8.08
N GLU A 114 -6.60 6.42 8.92
CA GLU A 114 -7.72 6.48 9.86
C GLU A 114 -7.53 7.58 10.92
N ALA A 115 -6.29 7.78 11.36
CA ALA A 115 -5.91 8.85 12.28
C ALA A 115 -5.89 10.25 11.63
N GLY A 116 -6.16 10.35 10.32
CA GLY A 116 -6.15 11.62 9.59
C GLY A 116 -4.76 12.24 9.40
N LYS A 117 -3.71 11.41 9.43
CA LYS A 117 -2.31 11.85 9.34
C LYS A 117 -1.78 11.97 7.91
N ILE A 118 -2.55 11.52 6.91
CA ILE A 118 -2.09 11.41 5.53
C ILE A 118 -2.72 12.51 4.67
N ALA A 119 -1.89 13.41 4.13
CA ALA A 119 -2.25 14.45 3.17
C ALA A 119 -1.87 14.07 1.73
N ASN A 120 -0.80 13.28 1.56
CA ASN A 120 -0.23 12.94 0.25
C ASN A 120 0.13 14.16 -0.62
N SER A 121 0.71 15.19 -0.03
CA SER A 121 1.25 16.36 -0.75
C SER A 121 2.72 16.12 -1.06
N LYS A 122 3.02 15.14 -1.93
CA LYS A 122 4.37 14.59 -2.16
C LYS A 122 5.10 15.24 -3.34
N GLY A 123 4.37 16.02 -4.19
CA GLY A 123 4.89 16.48 -5.47
C GLY A 123 4.88 15.40 -6.56
N LEU A 124 4.64 14.15 -6.21
CA LEU A 124 4.47 13.01 -7.11
C LEU A 124 3.26 12.18 -6.64
N TYR A 125 2.29 11.93 -7.52
CA TYR A 125 1.03 11.25 -7.18
C TYR A 125 0.29 11.90 -6.00
N ASP A 126 0.12 13.22 -6.06
CA ASP A 126 -0.54 13.98 -4.98
C ASP A 126 -1.98 13.55 -4.75
N GLY A 127 -2.40 13.63 -3.50
CA GLY A 127 -3.75 13.31 -3.05
C GLY A 127 -4.04 11.82 -2.89
N VAL A 128 -3.11 10.91 -3.23
CA VAL A 128 -3.30 9.47 -3.15
C VAL A 128 -2.05 8.76 -2.64
N SER A 129 -2.23 7.77 -1.79
CA SER A 129 -1.15 6.84 -1.42
C SER A 129 -0.90 5.87 -2.56
N VAL A 130 0.36 5.54 -2.83
CA VAL A 130 0.70 4.59 -3.89
C VAL A 130 1.45 3.39 -3.34
N CYS A 131 1.11 2.21 -3.87
CA CYS A 131 1.80 0.96 -3.56
C CYS A 131 1.76 -0.01 -4.74
N THR A 132 2.55 -1.09 -4.66
CA THR A 132 2.51 -2.18 -5.64
C THR A 132 1.59 -3.30 -5.19
N PHE A 133 1.62 -3.64 -3.91
CA PHE A 133 0.76 -4.66 -3.31
C PHE A 133 0.45 -4.34 -1.85
N ALA A 134 -0.42 -5.14 -1.23
CA ALA A 134 -0.76 -5.00 0.18
C ALA A 134 -0.78 -6.36 0.88
N ILE A 135 -0.33 -6.38 2.14
CA ILE A 135 -0.42 -7.54 3.03
C ILE A 135 -0.79 -7.05 4.43
N GLY A 136 -1.78 -7.67 5.04
CA GLY A 136 -2.15 -7.36 6.41
C GLY A 136 -3.40 -8.10 6.89
N SER A 137 -4.09 -7.51 7.82
CA SER A 137 -5.28 -8.05 8.47
C SER A 137 -6.50 -8.07 7.54
N ARG A 138 -7.58 -8.68 7.99
CA ARG A 138 -8.88 -8.59 7.31
C ARG A 138 -9.38 -7.15 7.25
N ASP A 139 -9.18 -6.39 8.32
CA ASP A 139 -9.59 -4.99 8.38
C ASP A 139 -8.89 -4.14 7.32
N LEU A 140 -7.61 -4.42 7.02
CA LEU A 140 -6.90 -3.79 5.92
C LEU A 140 -7.59 -4.07 4.57
N TYR A 141 -7.94 -5.32 4.28
CA TYR A 141 -8.58 -5.67 3.02
C TYR A 141 -9.98 -5.06 2.89
N ASP A 142 -10.74 -5.01 3.98
CA ASP A 142 -12.05 -4.37 4.01
C ASP A 142 -11.92 -2.85 3.83
N TRP A 143 -10.90 -2.22 4.43
CA TRP A 143 -10.59 -0.80 4.24
C TRP A 143 -10.16 -0.46 2.81
N MET A 144 -9.46 -1.37 2.14
CA MET A 144 -8.99 -1.20 0.75
C MET A 144 -10.12 -1.29 -0.27
N HIS A 145 -11.23 -1.96 0.06
CA HIS A 145 -12.33 -2.20 -0.87
C HIS A 145 -12.94 -0.87 -1.34
N GLU A 146 -12.86 -0.62 -2.65
CA GLU A 146 -13.34 0.62 -3.31
C GLU A 146 -12.75 1.93 -2.74
N ASN A 147 -11.60 1.85 -2.06
CA ASN A 147 -10.96 3.01 -1.47
C ASN A 147 -10.08 3.76 -2.48
N ARG A 148 -10.52 4.95 -2.87
CA ARG A 148 -9.81 5.82 -3.83
C ARG A 148 -8.64 6.60 -3.24
N LYS A 149 -8.39 6.50 -1.95
CA LYS A 149 -7.23 7.10 -1.31
C LYS A 149 -5.95 6.29 -1.51
N LEU A 150 -6.09 5.06 -2.07
CA LEU A 150 -4.99 4.15 -2.34
C LEU A 150 -5.00 3.73 -3.81
N ALA A 151 -3.87 3.88 -4.48
CA ALA A 151 -3.67 3.43 -5.85
C ALA A 151 -2.59 2.34 -5.92
N PHE A 152 -2.89 1.30 -6.68
CA PHE A 152 -1.97 0.21 -6.99
C PHE A 152 -1.28 0.51 -8.32
N LEU A 153 0.04 0.55 -8.31
CA LEU A 153 0.86 0.84 -9.48
C LEU A 153 1.81 -0.32 -9.76
N PRO A 154 2.24 -0.48 -11.02
CA PRO A 154 3.31 -1.39 -11.38
C PRO A 154 4.58 -1.12 -10.57
N VAL A 155 5.34 -2.19 -10.28
CA VAL A 155 6.58 -2.12 -9.51
C VAL A 155 7.61 -1.16 -10.13
N GLU A 156 7.61 -1.04 -11.45
CA GLU A 156 8.46 -0.15 -12.22
C GLU A 156 8.19 1.34 -11.94
N LEU A 157 6.99 1.68 -11.43
CA LEU A 157 6.63 3.04 -11.05
C LEU A 157 6.79 3.29 -9.56
N VAL A 158 6.82 2.25 -8.75
CA VAL A 158 6.93 2.39 -7.28
C VAL A 158 8.36 2.19 -6.81
N ASN A 159 9.09 1.21 -7.38
CA ASN A 159 10.39 0.78 -6.88
C ASN A 159 11.56 1.26 -7.76
N ASP A 160 11.31 1.88 -8.92
CA ASP A 160 12.39 2.41 -9.73
C ASP A 160 13.10 3.55 -8.97
N PRO A 161 14.43 3.50 -8.80
CA PRO A 161 15.17 4.55 -8.10
C PRO A 161 14.98 5.96 -8.69
N HIS A 162 14.76 6.06 -10.02
CA HIS A 162 14.48 7.34 -10.66
C HIS A 162 13.10 7.88 -10.33
N GLU A 163 12.10 7.00 -10.14
CA GLU A 163 10.78 7.40 -9.69
C GLU A 163 10.79 7.80 -8.20
N ILE A 164 11.45 7.00 -7.37
CA ILE A 164 11.63 7.28 -5.94
C ILE A 164 12.31 8.64 -5.73
N ALA A 165 13.38 8.93 -6.49
CA ALA A 165 14.13 10.17 -6.38
C ALA A 165 13.35 11.44 -6.76
N LYS A 166 12.15 11.33 -7.33
CA LYS A 166 11.25 12.46 -7.57
C LYS A 166 10.51 12.92 -6.32
N ASN A 167 10.44 12.08 -5.29
CA ASN A 167 9.95 12.46 -3.97
C ASN A 167 11.09 13.12 -3.20
N HIS A 168 10.97 14.40 -2.90
CA HIS A 168 12.05 15.14 -2.22
C HIS A 168 12.16 14.81 -0.73
N ASP A 169 11.09 14.29 -0.13
CA ASP A 169 10.96 14.08 1.31
C ASP A 169 10.70 12.60 1.67
N LEU A 170 11.17 11.68 0.83
CA LEU A 170 11.09 10.23 1.06
C LEU A 170 12.37 9.71 1.70
#